data_68ae8697bb2cc615b013142a7af5f349
#
_entry.id   68ae8697bb2cc615b013142a7af5f349
#
_cell.length_a   1.000
_cell.length_b   1.000
_cell.length_c   1.000
_cell.angle_alpha   90.00
_cell.angle_beta   90.00
_cell.angle_gamma   90.00
#
_symmetry.space_group_name_H-M   'P 1'
#
loop_
_entity.id
_entity.type
_entity.pdbx_description
1 polymer ?
#
loop_
_entity_poly.entity_id
_entity_poly.type
_entity_poly.pdbx_seq_one_letter_code
_entity_poly.pdbx_strand_id
1 'polypeptide(L)'
;VQPGEKPRPPAPVVLLAQSELGYENLMKLNSCLYLDKGGAVAEVTLAELEALSADIICLTGGPMGPVGMLLQGGQRPAAEALMARLKAAFGDRLYVELQRHPEDGGQPEPERLTERGFVEMAYAMDIPLVATNDVYFPKPDMYEAHDALICISEGAYVDQQQPRRRLTAQHYFKSQAEMATLFADLPEALSNTVEIAKRCAFMAYRRDPILPKFADDEVAELRRMANEGLQARLAVIPHAVSVEEYQKRLDFELGIIEGMGFPGYFLIVADFIQWAKDNNIPVG
;
A
#
# COMPACT_ATOMS: atom_id res chain seq x y z
N VAL A 1 -25.12 4.67 -4.45
CA VAL A 1 -25.19 4.00 -5.76
C VAL A 1 -26.67 3.75 -6.03
N GLN A 2 -27.19 4.27 -7.15
CA GLN A 2 -28.58 4.01 -7.55
C GLN A 2 -28.69 2.53 -8.01
N PRO A 3 -29.85 1.87 -7.80
CA PRO A 3 -30.03 0.49 -8.24
C PRO A 3 -29.79 0.36 -9.75
N GLY A 4 -28.76 -0.41 -10.14
CA GLY A 4 -28.35 -0.63 -11.53
C GLY A 4 -27.12 0.16 -11.99
N GLU A 5 -26.58 1.07 -11.17
CA GLU A 5 -25.33 1.77 -11.46
C GLU A 5 -24.14 0.88 -11.07
N LYS A 6 -23.20 0.65 -12.00
CA LYS A 6 -21.96 -0.07 -11.67
C LYS A 6 -21.17 0.74 -10.62
N PRO A 7 -20.65 0.10 -9.57
CA PRO A 7 -19.79 0.80 -8.62
C PRO A 7 -18.64 1.50 -9.37
N ARG A 8 -18.41 2.77 -9.05
CA ARG A 8 -17.24 3.47 -9.59
C ARG A 8 -15.98 2.87 -8.96
N PRO A 9 -14.88 2.78 -9.72
CA PRO A 9 -13.62 2.36 -9.12
C PRO A 9 -13.22 3.34 -7.99
N PRO A 10 -12.52 2.87 -6.96
CA PRO A 10 -12.01 3.73 -5.90
C PRO A 10 -11.14 4.84 -6.47
N ALA A 11 -11.27 6.05 -5.94
CA ALA A 11 -10.46 7.19 -6.34
C ALA A 11 -9.16 7.24 -5.53
N PRO A 12 -7.98 7.37 -6.17
CA PRO A 12 -6.70 7.36 -5.47
C PRO A 12 -6.46 8.66 -4.67
N VAL A 13 -5.77 8.52 -3.54
CA VAL A 13 -5.09 9.61 -2.83
C VAL A 13 -3.65 9.20 -2.58
N VAL A 14 -2.73 10.18 -2.50
CA VAL A 14 -1.33 9.90 -2.19
C VAL A 14 -1.09 10.15 -0.70
N LEU A 15 -0.52 9.18 -0.02
CA LEU A 15 -0.23 9.24 1.42
C LEU A 15 1.27 9.06 1.65
N LEU A 16 1.88 9.97 2.41
CA LEU A 16 3.30 9.98 2.69
C LEU A 16 3.53 9.99 4.21
N ALA A 17 4.38 9.10 4.72
CA ALA A 17 4.72 9.06 6.14
C ALA A 17 5.71 10.16 6.50
N GLN A 18 5.46 10.88 7.61
CA GLN A 18 6.37 11.87 8.18
C GLN A 18 7.24 11.27 9.30
N SER A 19 6.75 10.24 9.96
CA SER A 19 7.38 9.62 11.14
C SER A 19 7.14 8.12 11.16
N GLU A 20 7.69 7.44 12.17
CA GLU A 20 7.43 6.02 12.43
C GLU A 20 5.92 5.76 12.66
N LEU A 21 5.23 6.62 13.41
CA LEU A 21 3.78 6.51 13.62
C LEU A 21 3.01 6.63 12.29
N GLY A 22 3.40 7.58 11.43
CA GLY A 22 2.82 7.71 10.09
C GLY A 22 3.02 6.44 9.26
N TYR A 23 4.21 5.84 9.32
CA TYR A 23 4.49 4.58 8.64
C TYR A 23 3.66 3.40 9.18
N GLU A 24 3.51 3.30 10.51
CA GLU A 24 2.64 2.30 11.13
C GLU A 24 1.17 2.48 10.71
N ASN A 25 0.69 3.72 10.63
CA ASN A 25 -0.65 4.03 10.17
C ASN A 25 -0.85 3.67 8.69
N LEU A 26 0.16 3.89 7.82
CA LEU A 26 0.14 3.41 6.43
C LEU A 26 0.06 1.88 6.36
N MET A 27 0.80 1.15 7.20
CA MET A 27 0.71 -0.32 7.26
C MET A 27 -0.70 -0.77 7.69
N LYS A 28 -1.32 -0.10 8.66
CA LYS A 28 -2.70 -0.39 9.08
C LYS A 28 -3.70 -0.10 7.96
N LEU A 29 -3.60 1.05 7.29
CA LEU A 29 -4.44 1.37 6.13
C LEU A 29 -4.28 0.35 5.00
N ASN A 30 -3.04 -0.06 4.70
CA ASN A 30 -2.79 -1.11 3.72
C ASN A 30 -3.42 -2.45 4.14
N SER A 31 -3.41 -2.79 5.43
CA SER A 31 -4.11 -3.98 5.93
C SER A 31 -5.62 -3.87 5.76
N CYS A 32 -6.22 -2.69 5.99
CA CYS A 32 -7.65 -2.45 5.76
C CYS A 32 -8.07 -2.67 4.30
N LEU A 33 -7.16 -2.57 3.32
CA LEU A 33 -7.49 -2.85 1.91
C LEU A 33 -7.90 -4.31 1.68
N TYR A 34 -7.35 -5.25 2.46
CA TYR A 34 -7.47 -6.68 2.21
C TYR A 34 -8.17 -7.46 3.32
N LEU A 35 -8.07 -6.98 4.57
CA LEU A 35 -8.69 -7.64 5.71
C LEU A 35 -10.16 -7.18 5.85
N ASP A 36 -11.02 -8.10 6.22
CA ASP A 36 -12.45 -7.86 6.51
C ASP A 36 -13.30 -7.29 5.36
N LYS A 37 -12.77 -7.26 4.14
CA LYS A 37 -13.48 -6.74 2.94
C LYS A 37 -14.21 -7.81 2.13
N GLY A 38 -14.17 -9.07 2.51
CA GLY A 38 -14.90 -10.16 1.84
C GLY A 38 -14.54 -10.39 0.37
N GLY A 39 -13.33 -10.04 -0.06
CA GLY A 39 -12.86 -10.19 -1.44
C GLY A 39 -13.38 -9.12 -2.42
N ALA A 40 -13.99 -8.05 -1.93
CA ALA A 40 -14.38 -6.89 -2.70
C ALA A 40 -13.16 -6.08 -3.20
N VAL A 41 -13.41 -4.95 -3.84
CA VAL A 41 -12.35 -4.05 -4.32
C VAL A 41 -11.47 -3.60 -3.16
N ALA A 42 -10.15 -3.59 -3.39
CA ALA A 42 -9.18 -3.12 -2.40
C ALA A 42 -9.31 -1.59 -2.23
N GLU A 43 -10.01 -1.17 -1.18
CA GLU A 43 -10.26 0.24 -0.87
C GLU A 43 -10.30 0.48 0.63
N VAL A 44 -10.00 1.70 1.06
CA VAL A 44 -10.24 2.19 2.42
C VAL A 44 -11.41 3.15 2.42
N THR A 45 -12.19 3.13 3.47
CA THR A 45 -13.25 4.12 3.68
C THR A 45 -12.65 5.45 4.14
N LEU A 46 -13.39 6.54 3.91
CA LEU A 46 -12.96 7.85 4.43
C LEU A 46 -12.84 7.86 5.96
N ALA A 47 -13.68 7.11 6.68
CA ALA A 47 -13.61 7.00 8.13
C ALA A 47 -12.32 6.28 8.61
N GLU A 48 -11.90 5.22 7.93
CA GLU A 48 -10.62 4.54 8.20
C GLU A 48 -9.43 5.48 7.93
N LEU A 49 -9.49 6.23 6.83
CA LEU A 49 -8.47 7.22 6.47
C LEU A 49 -8.38 8.35 7.51
N GLU A 50 -9.51 8.87 7.96
CA GLU A 50 -9.59 9.91 9.02
C GLU A 50 -9.02 9.39 10.35
N ALA A 51 -9.38 8.17 10.74
CA ALA A 51 -8.93 7.56 11.99
C ALA A 51 -7.41 7.30 12.04
N LEU A 52 -6.78 7.06 10.89
CA LEU A 52 -5.37 6.73 10.77
C LEU A 52 -4.54 7.85 10.12
N SER A 53 -5.04 9.09 10.14
CA SER A 53 -4.41 10.25 9.47
C SER A 53 -3.18 10.81 10.20
N ALA A 54 -2.92 10.41 11.45
CA ALA A 54 -1.83 10.98 12.27
C ALA A 54 -0.47 10.73 11.59
N ASP A 55 0.36 11.79 11.53
CA ASP A 55 1.71 11.80 10.95
C ASP A 55 1.78 11.32 9.48
N ILE A 56 0.68 11.47 8.76
CA ILE A 56 0.60 11.21 7.31
C ILE A 56 0.32 12.53 6.60
N ILE A 57 1.08 12.84 5.55
CA ILE A 57 0.75 13.86 4.57
C ILE A 57 -0.19 13.23 3.53
N CYS A 58 -1.27 13.93 3.19
CA CYS A 58 -2.22 13.53 2.16
C CYS A 58 -2.17 14.51 1.00
N LEU A 59 -1.96 14.00 -0.23
CA LEU A 59 -2.20 14.73 -1.46
C LEU A 59 -3.55 14.27 -2.03
N THR A 60 -4.31 15.19 -2.59
CA THR A 60 -5.71 14.94 -2.99
C THR A 60 -5.90 13.97 -4.17
N GLY A 61 -4.82 13.46 -4.77
CA GLY A 61 -4.88 12.51 -5.90
C GLY A 61 -5.16 13.14 -7.26
N GLY A 62 -4.99 14.45 -7.37
CA GLY A 62 -5.17 15.20 -8.62
C GLY A 62 -6.56 15.02 -9.24
N PRO A 63 -6.67 15.11 -10.58
CA PRO A 63 -7.95 14.98 -11.29
C PRO A 63 -8.67 13.66 -11.04
N MET A 64 -7.93 12.57 -10.86
CA MET A 64 -8.49 11.23 -10.64
C MET A 64 -8.78 10.93 -9.17
N GLY A 65 -8.34 11.80 -8.25
CA GLY A 65 -8.63 11.70 -6.83
C GLY A 65 -10.12 11.96 -6.52
N PRO A 66 -10.55 11.66 -5.28
CA PRO A 66 -11.97 11.71 -4.93
C PRO A 66 -12.58 13.11 -5.07
N VAL A 67 -11.82 14.16 -4.79
CA VAL A 67 -12.27 15.56 -5.00
C VAL A 67 -12.31 15.91 -6.48
N GLY A 68 -11.29 15.49 -7.25
CA GLY A 68 -11.22 15.70 -8.69
C GLY A 68 -12.39 15.06 -9.43
N MET A 69 -12.73 13.83 -9.08
CA MET A 69 -13.88 13.12 -9.67
C MET A 69 -15.21 13.83 -9.40
N LEU A 70 -15.40 14.44 -8.25
CA LEU A 70 -16.58 15.24 -7.95
C LEU A 70 -16.63 16.53 -8.79
N LEU A 71 -15.48 17.19 -8.97
CA LEU A 71 -15.37 18.38 -9.82
C LEU A 71 -15.67 18.05 -11.29
N GLN A 72 -15.11 16.96 -11.82
CA GLN A 72 -15.43 16.48 -13.19
C GLN A 72 -16.92 16.20 -13.37
N GLY A 73 -17.58 15.69 -12.33
CA GLY A 73 -19.02 15.45 -12.30
C GLY A 73 -19.88 16.68 -12.06
N GLY A 74 -19.30 17.89 -12.01
CA GLY A 74 -20.01 19.13 -11.70
C GLY A 74 -20.57 19.23 -10.28
N GLN A 75 -20.10 18.38 -9.37
CA GLN A 75 -20.61 18.28 -8.00
C GLN A 75 -19.78 19.14 -7.02
N ARG A 76 -19.63 20.43 -7.33
CA ARG A 76 -18.78 21.34 -6.54
C ARG A 76 -19.12 21.37 -5.05
N PRO A 77 -20.39 21.46 -4.60
CA PRO A 77 -20.68 21.46 -3.17
C PRO A 77 -20.23 20.17 -2.45
N ALA A 78 -20.31 19.01 -3.12
CA ALA A 78 -19.83 17.75 -2.58
C ALA A 78 -18.29 17.71 -2.54
N ALA A 79 -17.61 18.28 -3.54
CA ALA A 79 -16.15 18.42 -3.55
C ALA A 79 -15.65 19.30 -2.40
N GLU A 80 -16.31 20.44 -2.16
CA GLU A 80 -16.01 21.35 -1.03
C GLU A 80 -16.25 20.68 0.32
N ALA A 81 -17.34 19.96 0.49
CA ALA A 81 -17.61 19.20 1.72
C ALA A 81 -16.57 18.11 1.99
N LEU A 82 -16.15 17.37 0.95
CA LEU A 82 -15.10 16.37 1.07
C LEU A 82 -13.74 17.00 1.39
N MET A 83 -13.39 18.10 0.74
CA MET A 83 -12.15 18.84 1.00
C MET A 83 -12.10 19.34 2.45
N ALA A 84 -13.22 19.86 2.98
CA ALA A 84 -13.33 20.28 4.38
C ALA A 84 -13.13 19.12 5.35
N ARG A 85 -13.64 17.93 5.05
CA ARG A 85 -13.40 16.72 5.86
C ARG A 85 -11.94 16.31 5.84
N LEU A 86 -11.31 16.30 4.67
CA LEU A 86 -9.87 16.01 4.56
C LEU A 86 -9.04 17.05 5.33
N LYS A 87 -9.39 18.33 5.24
CA LYS A 87 -8.71 19.38 6.02
C LYS A 87 -8.87 19.17 7.52
N ALA A 88 -10.04 18.76 7.99
CA ALA A 88 -10.27 18.46 9.40
C ALA A 88 -9.40 17.29 9.89
N ALA A 89 -9.20 16.25 9.06
CA ALA A 89 -8.41 15.07 9.42
C ALA A 89 -6.89 15.30 9.34
N PHE A 90 -6.42 16.02 8.31
CA PHE A 90 -4.99 16.16 8.03
C PHE A 90 -4.41 17.51 8.48
N GLY A 91 -5.23 18.55 8.65
CA GLY A 91 -4.77 19.88 9.05
C GLY A 91 -3.78 20.49 8.05
N ASP A 92 -2.59 20.84 8.53
CA ASP A 92 -1.46 21.38 7.75
C ASP A 92 -0.71 20.31 6.93
N ARG A 93 -1.15 19.06 7.00
CA ARG A 93 -0.61 17.91 6.26
C ARG A 93 -1.45 17.55 5.03
N LEU A 94 -2.49 18.34 4.71
CA LEU A 94 -3.24 18.22 3.47
C LEU A 94 -2.64 19.15 2.41
N TYR A 95 -2.47 18.62 1.18
CA TYR A 95 -2.07 19.38 0.01
C TYR A 95 -3.04 19.12 -1.14
N VAL A 96 -3.44 20.17 -1.83
CA VAL A 96 -4.19 20.06 -3.08
C VAL A 96 -3.23 19.80 -4.21
N GLU A 97 -3.34 18.62 -4.81
CA GLU A 97 -2.44 18.14 -5.86
C GLU A 97 -2.91 18.61 -7.24
N LEU A 98 -1.99 19.24 -7.97
CA LEU A 98 -2.18 19.68 -9.35
C LEU A 98 -1.27 18.86 -10.28
N GLN A 99 -1.83 18.42 -11.39
CA GLN A 99 -1.14 17.67 -12.45
C GLN A 99 -1.37 18.35 -13.79
N ARG A 100 -0.32 18.41 -14.62
CA ARG A 100 -0.36 19.01 -15.96
C ARG A 100 0.40 18.13 -16.95
N HIS A 101 -0.32 17.58 -17.93
CA HIS A 101 0.25 16.75 -19.00
C HIS A 101 -0.15 17.31 -20.38
N PRO A 102 0.31 18.53 -20.74
CA PRO A 102 -0.13 19.18 -21.97
C PRO A 102 0.37 18.44 -23.20
N GLU A 103 -0.51 18.31 -24.19
CA GLU A 103 -0.22 17.83 -25.55
C GLU A 103 -0.54 18.95 -26.55
N ASP A 104 -0.36 18.69 -27.87
CA ASP A 104 -0.61 19.67 -28.93
C ASP A 104 -2.04 20.24 -28.93
N GLY A 105 -3.01 19.50 -28.34
CA GLY A 105 -4.41 19.95 -28.15
C GLY A 105 -4.68 20.69 -26.82
N GLY A 106 -3.67 20.91 -25.99
CA GLY A 106 -3.78 21.50 -24.65
C GLY A 106 -3.77 20.47 -23.54
N GLN A 107 -4.24 20.84 -22.34
CA GLN A 107 -4.32 19.92 -21.22
C GLN A 107 -5.40 18.85 -21.43
N PRO A 108 -5.18 17.60 -20.94
CA PRO A 108 -6.21 16.56 -20.90
C PRO A 108 -7.50 17.06 -20.22
N GLU A 109 -8.62 16.54 -20.68
CA GLU A 109 -9.92 17.01 -20.20
C GLU A 109 -10.10 16.93 -18.68
N PRO A 110 -9.70 15.85 -17.97
CA PRO A 110 -9.80 15.79 -16.52
C PRO A 110 -9.06 16.91 -15.80
N GLU A 111 -7.84 17.25 -16.25
CA GLU A 111 -7.04 18.33 -15.68
C GLU A 111 -7.71 19.69 -15.93
N ARG A 112 -8.11 19.96 -17.18
CA ARG A 112 -8.79 21.20 -17.59
C ARG A 112 -10.09 21.44 -16.81
N LEU A 113 -10.86 20.37 -16.52
CA LEU A 113 -12.12 20.47 -15.77
C LEU A 113 -11.92 20.71 -14.27
N THR A 114 -10.78 20.31 -13.71
CA THR A 114 -10.58 20.29 -12.26
C THR A 114 -9.65 21.37 -11.74
N GLU A 115 -8.63 21.79 -12.49
CA GLU A 115 -7.56 22.67 -12.02
C GLU A 115 -8.08 23.97 -11.42
N ARG A 116 -8.96 24.68 -12.14
CA ARG A 116 -9.54 25.93 -11.63
C ARG A 116 -10.27 25.74 -10.29
N GLY A 117 -11.07 24.65 -10.20
CA GLY A 117 -11.80 24.33 -8.99
C GLY A 117 -10.88 24.00 -7.82
N PHE A 118 -9.80 23.29 -8.07
CA PHE A 118 -8.77 22.99 -7.07
C PHE A 118 -8.09 24.26 -6.56
N VAL A 119 -7.64 25.14 -7.45
CA VAL A 119 -6.98 26.39 -7.08
C VAL A 119 -7.92 27.29 -6.25
N GLU A 120 -9.16 27.48 -6.71
CA GLU A 120 -10.15 28.27 -5.98
C GLU A 120 -10.43 27.72 -4.58
N MET A 121 -10.61 26.40 -4.43
CA MET A 121 -10.85 25.77 -3.12
C MET A 121 -9.61 25.83 -2.24
N ALA A 122 -8.42 25.61 -2.79
CA ALA A 122 -7.17 25.65 -2.05
C ALA A 122 -6.98 27.01 -1.36
N TYR A 123 -7.13 28.10 -2.11
CA TYR A 123 -7.02 29.45 -1.56
C TYR A 123 -8.17 29.80 -0.62
N ALA A 124 -9.41 29.44 -0.95
CA ALA A 124 -10.57 29.72 -0.10
C ALA A 124 -10.51 29.01 1.25
N MET A 125 -9.91 27.82 1.28
CA MET A 125 -9.81 27.01 2.49
C MET A 125 -8.42 27.06 3.15
N ASP A 126 -7.49 27.89 2.66
CA ASP A 126 -6.11 27.96 3.14
C ASP A 126 -5.45 26.56 3.20
N ILE A 127 -5.45 25.86 2.06
CA ILE A 127 -4.80 24.56 1.87
C ILE A 127 -3.68 24.74 0.84
N PRO A 128 -2.44 24.33 1.14
CA PRO A 128 -1.33 24.51 0.19
C PRO A 128 -1.52 23.67 -1.07
N LEU A 129 -1.09 24.23 -2.21
CA LEU A 129 -1.00 23.53 -3.49
C LEU A 129 0.29 22.74 -3.58
N VAL A 130 0.30 21.63 -4.33
CA VAL A 130 1.52 20.91 -4.72
C VAL A 130 1.44 20.49 -6.19
N ALA A 131 2.52 20.72 -6.92
CA ALA A 131 2.67 20.29 -8.31
C ALA A 131 3.28 18.91 -8.37
N THR A 132 2.60 17.97 -9.04
CA THR A 132 3.09 16.62 -9.28
C THR A 132 3.02 16.27 -10.76
N ASN A 133 3.64 15.14 -11.13
CA ASN A 133 3.69 14.69 -12.52
C ASN A 133 3.48 13.18 -12.60
N ASP A 134 2.37 12.67 -12.28
CA ASP A 134 1.93 11.27 -12.39
C ASP A 134 2.81 10.39 -13.33
N VAL A 135 4.03 10.05 -12.86
CA VAL A 135 5.12 9.51 -13.68
C VAL A 135 4.95 8.01 -13.86
N TYR A 136 4.97 7.55 -15.11
CA TYR A 136 4.89 6.13 -15.47
C TYR A 136 6.15 5.62 -16.18
N PHE A 137 6.94 6.47 -16.81
CA PHE A 137 8.14 6.07 -17.53
C PHE A 137 9.24 7.14 -17.46
N PRO A 138 10.54 6.74 -17.60
CA PRO A 138 11.67 7.66 -17.43
C PRO A 138 11.79 8.74 -18.50
N LYS A 139 11.44 8.44 -19.77
CA LYS A 139 11.66 9.31 -20.93
C LYS A 139 10.46 9.31 -21.88
N PRO A 140 10.21 10.41 -22.63
CA PRO A 140 9.09 10.53 -23.55
C PRO A 140 9.03 9.43 -24.64
N ASP A 141 10.18 8.98 -25.12
CA ASP A 141 10.31 7.94 -26.16
C ASP A 141 9.87 6.54 -25.67
N MET A 142 9.67 6.35 -24.38
CA MET A 142 9.16 5.09 -23.81
C MET A 142 7.63 4.99 -23.79
N TYR A 143 6.93 6.03 -24.24
CA TYR A 143 5.46 6.07 -24.22
C TYR A 143 4.81 4.87 -24.96
N GLU A 144 5.27 4.57 -26.19
CA GLU A 144 4.70 3.48 -27.00
C GLU A 144 4.90 2.11 -26.33
N ALA A 145 6.08 1.88 -25.76
CA ALA A 145 6.37 0.65 -25.03
C ALA A 145 5.48 0.51 -23.79
N HIS A 146 5.26 1.61 -23.06
CA HIS A 146 4.39 1.61 -21.89
C HIS A 146 2.91 1.44 -22.27
N ASP A 147 2.46 2.02 -23.38
CA ASP A 147 1.10 1.83 -23.89
C ASP A 147 0.83 0.36 -24.24
N ALA A 148 1.82 -0.32 -24.84
CA ALA A 148 1.76 -1.77 -25.07
C ALA A 148 1.64 -2.57 -23.74
N LEU A 149 2.34 -2.17 -22.68
CA LEU A 149 2.21 -2.81 -21.36
C LEU A 149 0.82 -2.62 -20.75
N ILE A 150 0.21 -1.43 -20.91
CA ILE A 150 -1.18 -1.20 -20.49
C ILE A 150 -2.12 -2.17 -21.24
N CYS A 151 -1.94 -2.31 -22.56
CA CYS A 151 -2.74 -3.24 -23.36
C CYS A 151 -2.60 -4.68 -22.89
N ILE A 152 -1.40 -5.14 -22.59
CA ILE A 152 -1.16 -6.49 -22.06
C ILE A 152 -1.89 -6.69 -20.72
N SER A 153 -1.79 -5.70 -19.82
CA SER A 153 -2.42 -5.74 -18.49
C SER A 153 -3.95 -5.79 -18.55
N GLU A 154 -4.53 -5.10 -19.52
CA GLU A 154 -6.01 -4.95 -19.64
C GLU A 154 -6.63 -5.93 -20.65
N GLY A 155 -5.83 -6.77 -21.31
CA GLY A 155 -6.31 -7.63 -22.39
C GLY A 155 -6.81 -6.85 -23.62
N ALA A 156 -6.24 -5.66 -23.85
CA ALA A 156 -6.57 -4.76 -24.94
C ALA A 156 -5.56 -4.85 -26.09
N TYR A 157 -5.84 -4.19 -27.20
CA TYR A 157 -4.93 -4.09 -28.36
C TYR A 157 -4.52 -2.63 -28.58
N VAL A 158 -3.28 -2.40 -29.02
CA VAL A 158 -2.74 -1.06 -29.27
C VAL A 158 -3.57 -0.30 -30.32
N ASP A 159 -4.02 -0.98 -31.36
CA ASP A 159 -4.78 -0.43 -32.51
C ASP A 159 -6.29 -0.56 -32.39
N GLN A 160 -6.83 -1.03 -31.23
CA GLN A 160 -8.28 -1.18 -31.08
C GLN A 160 -9.00 0.16 -31.19
N GLN A 161 -10.18 0.13 -31.80
CA GLN A 161 -11.03 1.31 -32.02
C GLN A 161 -11.90 1.66 -30.80
N GLN A 162 -12.20 0.67 -29.94
CA GLN A 162 -12.99 0.89 -28.72
C GLN A 162 -12.16 1.68 -27.70
N PRO A 163 -12.82 2.51 -26.89
CA PRO A 163 -12.15 3.23 -25.83
C PRO A 163 -11.35 2.28 -24.90
N ARG A 164 -10.12 2.64 -24.59
CA ARG A 164 -9.27 1.95 -23.63
C ARG A 164 -8.48 2.95 -22.81
N ARG A 165 -7.89 2.53 -21.72
CA ARG A 165 -6.96 3.36 -20.95
C ARG A 165 -5.76 3.72 -21.82
N ARG A 166 -5.44 5.00 -21.83
CA ARG A 166 -4.22 5.56 -22.43
C ARG A 166 -3.67 6.66 -21.52
N LEU A 167 -2.37 6.76 -21.47
CA LEU A 167 -1.67 7.92 -20.94
C LEU A 167 -1.29 8.86 -22.08
N THR A 168 -0.61 9.93 -21.77
CA THR A 168 0.03 10.81 -22.77
C THR A 168 1.54 10.63 -22.73
N ALA A 169 2.25 11.05 -23.78
CA ALA A 169 3.70 11.06 -23.79
C ALA A 169 4.30 11.98 -22.71
N GLN A 170 3.48 12.78 -22.03
CA GLN A 170 3.86 13.71 -20.99
C GLN A 170 3.99 13.06 -19.59
N HIS A 171 3.61 11.80 -19.42
CA HIS A 171 3.75 11.06 -18.15
C HIS A 171 5.17 10.52 -17.91
N TYR A 172 6.19 11.19 -18.44
CA TYR A 172 7.59 10.87 -18.18
C TYR A 172 8.15 11.63 -16.98
N PHE A 173 9.28 11.17 -16.47
CA PHE A 173 9.98 11.82 -15.36
C PHE A 173 10.61 13.14 -15.81
N LYS A 174 9.88 14.25 -15.61
CA LYS A 174 10.31 15.58 -15.99
C LYS A 174 11.46 16.09 -15.10
N SER A 175 12.36 16.84 -15.71
CA SER A 175 13.40 17.57 -14.99
C SER A 175 12.81 18.73 -14.15
N GLN A 176 13.58 19.21 -13.20
CA GLN A 176 13.22 20.38 -12.39
C GLN A 176 12.91 21.62 -13.26
N ALA A 177 13.69 21.84 -14.33
CA ALA A 177 13.48 22.98 -15.23
C ALA A 177 12.18 22.88 -16.03
N GLU A 178 11.81 21.68 -16.48
CA GLU A 178 10.54 21.42 -17.16
C GLU A 178 9.36 21.64 -16.22
N MET A 179 9.42 21.12 -14.99
CA MET A 179 8.38 21.37 -13.98
C MET A 179 8.27 22.84 -13.62
N ALA A 180 9.39 23.57 -13.49
CA ALA A 180 9.40 25.00 -13.22
C ALA A 180 8.75 25.81 -14.37
N THR A 181 8.94 25.40 -15.61
CA THR A 181 8.29 26.01 -16.77
C THR A 181 6.80 25.68 -16.79
N LEU A 182 6.42 24.46 -16.51
CA LEU A 182 5.05 23.96 -16.55
C LEU A 182 4.14 24.63 -15.51
N PHE A 183 4.68 24.95 -14.32
CA PHE A 183 3.98 25.60 -13.21
C PHE A 183 4.50 27.00 -12.91
N ALA A 184 4.99 27.74 -13.91
CA ALA A 184 5.54 29.09 -13.73
C ALA A 184 4.52 30.10 -13.17
N ASP A 185 3.24 29.84 -13.37
CA ASP A 185 2.11 30.62 -12.85
C ASP A 185 1.72 30.29 -11.40
N LEU A 186 2.21 29.17 -10.84
CA LEU A 186 1.93 28.69 -9.48
C LEU A 186 3.24 28.24 -8.77
N PRO A 187 4.19 29.17 -8.56
CA PRO A 187 5.52 28.84 -8.02
C PRO A 187 5.47 28.25 -6.60
N GLU A 188 4.44 28.58 -5.80
CA GLU A 188 4.22 28.02 -4.48
C GLU A 188 3.94 26.52 -4.53
N ALA A 189 3.26 26.00 -5.57
CA ALA A 189 3.00 24.58 -5.74
C ALA A 189 4.30 23.78 -5.95
N LEU A 190 5.30 24.40 -6.59
CA LEU A 190 6.65 23.82 -6.73
C LEU A 190 7.44 23.90 -5.42
N SER A 191 7.40 25.04 -4.74
CA SER A 191 8.10 25.22 -3.46
C SER A 191 7.63 24.21 -2.42
N ASN A 192 6.34 23.90 -2.39
CA ASN A 192 5.75 22.94 -1.49
C ASN A 192 6.23 21.50 -1.72
N THR A 193 6.74 21.16 -2.91
CA THR A 193 7.36 19.84 -3.14
C THR A 193 8.60 19.64 -2.25
N VAL A 194 9.39 20.68 -2.07
CA VAL A 194 10.58 20.69 -1.21
C VAL A 194 10.18 20.64 0.27
N GLU A 195 9.13 21.37 0.66
CA GLU A 195 8.63 21.31 2.03
C GLU A 195 8.08 19.93 2.39
N ILE A 196 7.34 19.28 1.50
CA ILE A 196 6.89 17.90 1.68
C ILE A 196 8.10 16.96 1.81
N ALA A 197 9.11 17.09 0.95
CA ALA A 197 10.31 16.26 1.01
C ALA A 197 11.05 16.39 2.36
N LYS A 198 11.16 17.60 2.90
CA LYS A 198 11.76 17.85 4.23
C LYS A 198 10.92 17.23 5.35
N ARG A 199 9.60 17.30 5.25
CA ARG A 199 8.65 16.74 6.24
C ARG A 199 8.64 15.21 6.21
N CYS A 200 8.98 14.57 5.09
CA CYS A 200 9.05 13.12 4.90
C CYS A 200 10.47 12.55 5.16
N ALA A 201 11.20 13.09 6.11
CA ALA A 201 12.58 12.67 6.43
C ALA A 201 12.67 11.33 7.20
N PHE A 202 11.55 10.65 7.44
CA PHE A 202 11.51 9.34 8.08
C PHE A 202 12.09 8.26 7.17
N MET A 203 12.94 7.40 7.76
CA MET A 203 13.47 6.18 7.12
C MET A 203 13.01 4.96 7.90
N ALA A 204 12.48 3.96 7.19
CA ALA A 204 12.10 2.70 7.83
C ALA A 204 13.33 1.99 8.40
N TYR A 205 13.30 1.65 9.69
CA TYR A 205 14.38 0.95 10.36
C TYR A 205 14.29 -0.55 10.10
N ARG A 206 15.45 -1.17 9.93
CA ARG A 206 15.54 -2.63 9.92
C ARG A 206 15.30 -3.13 11.35
N ARG A 207 14.34 -4.03 11.50
CA ARG A 207 14.04 -4.74 12.74
C ARG A 207 14.37 -6.21 12.57
N ASP A 208 14.71 -6.85 13.68
CA ASP A 208 14.86 -8.29 13.69
C ASP A 208 13.50 -8.97 13.41
N PRO A 209 13.51 -10.17 12.80
CA PRO A 209 12.30 -10.93 12.58
C PRO A 209 11.54 -11.15 13.89
N ILE A 210 10.26 -10.86 13.91
CA ILE A 210 9.37 -11.10 15.06
C ILE A 210 8.53 -12.32 14.76
N LEU A 211 8.70 -13.36 15.56
CA LEU A 211 7.81 -14.52 15.57
C LEU A 211 6.80 -14.38 16.72
N PRO A 212 5.54 -14.80 16.52
CA PRO A 212 4.60 -14.92 17.63
C PRO A 212 5.17 -15.82 18.71
N LYS A 213 5.01 -15.43 19.97
CA LYS A 213 5.46 -16.25 21.10
C LYS A 213 4.49 -17.43 21.26
N PHE A 214 5.00 -18.65 21.15
CA PHE A 214 4.20 -19.88 21.22
C PHE A 214 3.90 -20.27 22.68
N ALA A 215 4.89 -20.16 23.56
CA ALA A 215 4.77 -20.48 24.97
C ALA A 215 5.63 -19.54 25.82
N ASP A 216 5.40 -19.50 27.13
CA ASP A 216 6.20 -18.65 28.03
C ASP A 216 7.67 -19.08 28.07
N ASP A 217 7.93 -20.39 28.05
CA ASP A 217 9.24 -21.01 27.89
C ASP A 217 9.21 -21.94 26.66
N GLU A 218 9.61 -21.40 25.52
CA GLU A 218 9.61 -22.14 24.25
C GLU A 218 10.64 -23.28 24.22
N VAL A 219 11.73 -23.17 24.96
CA VAL A 219 12.74 -24.24 25.07
C VAL A 219 12.17 -25.44 25.82
N ALA A 220 11.56 -25.18 26.98
CA ALA A 220 10.95 -26.24 27.79
C ALA A 220 9.79 -26.91 27.05
N GLU A 221 8.97 -26.11 26.35
CA GLU A 221 7.82 -26.63 25.59
C GLU A 221 8.27 -27.48 24.40
N LEU A 222 9.29 -27.02 23.65
CA LEU A 222 9.86 -27.80 22.54
C LEU A 222 10.39 -29.15 23.02
N ARG A 223 11.15 -29.16 24.14
CA ARG A 223 11.67 -30.38 24.74
C ARG A 223 10.54 -31.32 25.16
N ARG A 224 9.52 -30.81 25.82
CA ARG A 224 8.34 -31.58 26.24
C ARG A 224 7.66 -32.25 25.07
N MET A 225 7.26 -31.46 24.05
CA MET A 225 6.55 -31.96 22.87
C MET A 225 7.39 -32.98 22.08
N ALA A 226 8.68 -32.72 21.90
CA ALA A 226 9.57 -33.62 21.17
C ALA A 226 9.79 -34.96 21.90
N ASN A 227 9.95 -34.94 23.22
CA ASN A 227 10.06 -36.19 24.02
C ASN A 227 8.76 -37.00 24.01
N GLU A 228 7.60 -36.34 24.20
CA GLU A 228 6.29 -37.03 24.09
C GLU A 228 6.08 -37.64 22.70
N GLY A 229 6.44 -36.93 21.64
CA GLY A 229 6.37 -37.39 20.26
C GLY A 229 7.31 -38.58 20.00
N LEU A 230 8.53 -38.58 20.56
CA LEU A 230 9.47 -39.70 20.48
C LEU A 230 8.88 -40.95 21.15
N GLN A 231 8.39 -40.84 22.40
CA GLN A 231 7.81 -41.94 23.14
C GLN A 231 6.59 -42.56 22.41
N ALA A 232 5.70 -41.70 21.89
CA ALA A 232 4.54 -42.13 21.14
C ALA A 232 4.93 -42.93 19.88
N ARG A 233 5.98 -42.50 19.18
CA ARG A 233 6.48 -43.19 17.97
C ARG A 233 7.16 -44.52 18.32
N LEU A 234 8.03 -44.53 19.33
CA LEU A 234 8.72 -45.75 19.76
C LEU A 234 7.74 -46.85 20.23
N ALA A 235 6.56 -46.46 20.72
CA ALA A 235 5.54 -47.41 21.12
C ALA A 235 4.89 -48.18 19.94
N VAL A 236 4.97 -47.66 18.72
CA VAL A 236 4.21 -48.18 17.55
C VAL A 236 5.06 -48.61 16.36
N ILE A 237 6.34 -48.17 16.29
CA ILE A 237 7.23 -48.48 15.17
C ILE A 237 8.35 -49.46 15.61
N PRO A 238 8.84 -50.34 14.71
CA PRO A 238 10.02 -51.17 14.98
C PRO A 238 11.26 -50.28 15.21
N HIS A 239 12.06 -50.63 16.19
CA HIS A 239 13.29 -49.89 16.52
C HIS A 239 14.46 -50.43 15.67
N ALA A 240 15.19 -49.51 15.02
CA ALA A 240 16.41 -49.83 14.29
C ALA A 240 17.65 -49.84 15.20
N VAL A 241 17.57 -49.08 16.31
CA VAL A 241 18.62 -48.95 17.31
C VAL A 241 17.98 -48.96 18.72
N SER A 242 18.78 -48.86 19.77
CA SER A 242 18.26 -48.80 21.15
C SER A 242 17.50 -47.50 21.45
N VAL A 243 16.58 -47.54 22.42
CA VAL A 243 15.82 -46.36 22.85
C VAL A 243 16.74 -45.26 23.32
N GLU A 244 17.85 -45.62 24.00
CA GLU A 244 18.87 -44.71 24.50
C GLU A 244 19.58 -43.98 23.36
N GLU A 245 19.79 -44.61 22.22
CA GLU A 245 20.39 -43.98 21.04
C GLU A 245 19.42 -42.98 20.39
N TYR A 246 18.14 -43.31 20.32
CA TYR A 246 17.14 -42.33 19.88
C TYR A 246 17.06 -41.13 20.80
N GLN A 247 17.08 -41.33 22.11
CA GLN A 247 17.06 -40.23 23.06
C GLN A 247 18.31 -39.34 22.94
N LYS A 248 19.50 -39.92 22.83
CA LYS A 248 20.73 -39.15 22.60
C LYS A 248 20.69 -38.33 21.32
N ARG A 249 20.11 -38.90 20.25
CA ARG A 249 19.96 -38.18 19.01
C ARG A 249 18.98 -37.03 19.13
N LEU A 250 17.84 -37.24 19.79
CA LEU A 250 16.87 -36.17 20.05
C LEU A 250 17.50 -35.03 20.86
N ASP A 251 18.21 -35.35 21.93
CA ASP A 251 18.88 -34.35 22.78
C ASP A 251 19.92 -33.54 22.00
N PHE A 252 20.65 -34.18 21.10
CA PHE A 252 21.60 -33.52 20.21
C PHE A 252 20.88 -32.54 19.23
N GLU A 253 19.81 -32.97 18.57
CA GLU A 253 19.04 -32.10 17.64
C GLU A 253 18.40 -30.92 18.36
N LEU A 254 17.79 -31.17 19.53
CA LEU A 254 17.21 -30.09 20.34
C LEU A 254 18.27 -29.09 20.77
N GLY A 255 19.48 -29.55 21.17
CA GLY A 255 20.58 -28.67 21.52
C GLY A 255 21.04 -27.76 20.39
N ILE A 256 20.99 -28.23 19.14
CA ILE A 256 21.28 -27.42 17.95
C ILE A 256 20.20 -26.36 17.76
N ILE A 257 18.93 -26.73 17.81
CA ILE A 257 17.78 -25.81 17.62
C ILE A 257 17.83 -24.70 18.69
N GLU A 258 18.09 -25.07 19.93
CA GLU A 258 18.23 -24.12 21.06
C GLU A 258 19.42 -23.19 20.86
N GLY A 259 20.59 -23.74 20.51
CA GLY A 259 21.81 -22.97 20.27
C GLY A 259 21.69 -21.96 19.12
N MET A 260 20.81 -22.24 18.14
CA MET A 260 20.49 -21.35 17.02
C MET A 260 19.38 -20.35 17.35
N GLY A 261 18.69 -20.47 18.49
CA GLY A 261 17.61 -19.56 18.89
C GLY A 261 16.29 -19.76 18.13
N PHE A 262 15.99 -20.97 17.62
CA PHE A 262 14.78 -21.26 16.84
C PHE A 262 13.72 -22.15 17.52
N PRO A 263 13.64 -22.31 18.86
CA PRO A 263 12.61 -23.14 19.47
C PRO A 263 11.18 -22.73 19.05
N GLY A 264 10.86 -21.44 19.12
CA GLY A 264 9.54 -20.91 18.73
C GLY A 264 9.19 -21.19 17.27
N TYR A 265 10.14 -21.09 16.35
CA TYR A 265 9.91 -21.41 14.94
C TYR A 265 9.49 -22.88 14.76
N PHE A 266 10.21 -23.82 15.41
CA PHE A 266 9.89 -25.25 15.32
C PHE A 266 8.54 -25.57 15.95
N LEU A 267 8.20 -24.92 17.07
CA LEU A 267 6.88 -25.08 17.71
C LEU A 267 5.75 -24.62 16.81
N ILE A 268 5.87 -23.42 16.19
CA ILE A 268 4.87 -22.87 15.27
C ILE A 268 4.68 -23.81 14.06
N VAL A 269 5.78 -24.31 13.48
CA VAL A 269 5.70 -25.24 12.33
C VAL A 269 5.05 -26.56 12.75
N ALA A 270 5.39 -27.10 13.93
CA ALA A 270 4.78 -28.32 14.45
C ALA A 270 3.27 -28.13 14.69
N ASP A 271 2.83 -26.98 15.18
CA ASP A 271 1.43 -26.64 15.37
C ASP A 271 0.67 -26.61 14.04
N PHE A 272 1.21 -25.97 12.99
CA PHE A 272 0.60 -25.98 11.67
C PHE A 272 0.42 -27.39 11.11
N ILE A 273 1.45 -28.21 11.25
CA ILE A 273 1.43 -29.61 10.79
C ILE A 273 0.39 -30.42 11.58
N GLN A 274 0.34 -30.23 12.90
CA GLN A 274 -0.62 -30.93 13.74
C GLN A 274 -2.05 -30.52 13.42
N TRP A 275 -2.29 -29.20 13.29
CA TRP A 275 -3.60 -28.68 12.91
C TRP A 275 -4.07 -29.24 11.55
N ALA A 276 -3.18 -29.29 10.56
CA ALA A 276 -3.51 -29.86 9.25
C ALA A 276 -3.92 -31.33 9.36
N LYS A 277 -3.16 -32.12 10.14
CA LYS A 277 -3.47 -33.56 10.37
C LYS A 277 -4.82 -33.75 11.07
N ASP A 278 -5.09 -32.95 12.10
CA ASP A 278 -6.34 -33.01 12.86
C ASP A 278 -7.57 -32.61 12.01
N ASN A 279 -7.35 -31.83 10.97
CA ASN A 279 -8.37 -31.42 10.00
C ASN A 279 -8.37 -32.26 8.70
N ASN A 280 -7.69 -33.42 8.69
CA ASN A 280 -7.56 -34.32 7.54
C ASN A 280 -6.99 -33.65 6.27
N ILE A 281 -6.13 -32.69 6.43
CA ILE A 281 -5.40 -32.03 5.33
C ILE A 281 -4.07 -32.80 5.16
N PRO A 282 -3.76 -33.29 3.96
CA PRO A 282 -2.49 -33.98 3.70
C PRO A 282 -1.30 -33.04 3.94
N VAL A 283 -0.28 -33.54 4.63
CA VAL A 283 1.00 -32.85 4.86
C VAL A 283 2.08 -33.66 4.17
N GLY A 284 2.83 -32.96 3.28
CA GLY A 284 3.96 -33.52 2.53
C GLY A 284 5.28 -33.39 3.26
#